data_a9906c66c321c6c62b2005e2da7a1c38
#
_entry.id   a9906c66c321c6c62b2005e2da7a1c38
#
_cell.length_a   1.000
_cell.length_b   1.000
_cell.length_c   1.000
_cell.angle_alpha   90.00
_cell.angle_beta   90.00
_cell.angle_gamma   90.00
#
_symmetry.space_group_name_H-M   'P 1'
#
loop_
_entity.id
_entity.type
_entity.pdbx_description
1 polymer ?
#
loop_
_entity_poly.entity_id
_entity_poly.type
_entity_poly.pdbx_seq_one_letter_code
_entity_poly.pdbx_strand_id
1 'polypeptide(L)'
;MFLKERIRTVKGRYIHNNPDVVTALRRFQPDVVVTDGFNPTQLYAFAYAWFKALPHVPLTDGTLLSEQALSAVHRTVRRVVYVRSHAFLSASLGGQHLYESYGIAPENCFKSYLCIDNDAYLREAHASWKRHDLMFCGRMVPEKGPLFALRIAIETARRLGRRVSILFVGSGSEDERVREAAAQYSRFVDAHFHGFAKQRELPKLYASARMFLFPTHADVWGVVANEACAAGLPVIVSPHAGVAGELVVHEENGYVCELDAQLWADRCVELLSDEARRARFGRRSLMLVREYSFDNAARGFVDACDHALAAALSNKASKAGEAI
;
A
#
# COMPACT_ATOMS: atom_id res chain seq x y z
N MET A 1 -6.28 22.16 13.05
CA MET A 1 -5.76 22.26 14.43
C MET A 1 -4.80 21.12 14.63
N PHE A 2 -3.53 21.35 15.04
CA PHE A 2 -2.55 20.29 15.30
C PHE A 2 -2.45 20.05 16.80
N LEU A 3 -2.34 18.76 17.19
CA LEU A 3 -2.10 18.38 18.58
C LEU A 3 -0.65 18.67 18.95
N LYS A 4 -0.37 18.82 20.25
CA LYS A 4 1.02 18.92 20.72
C LYS A 4 1.69 17.56 20.51
N GLU A 5 2.82 17.56 19.81
CA GLU A 5 3.55 16.33 19.51
C GLU A 5 4.04 15.65 20.82
N ARG A 6 3.52 14.44 21.08
CA ARG A 6 3.92 13.57 22.18
C ARG A 6 4.13 12.16 21.63
N ILE A 7 5.36 11.93 21.16
CA ILE A 7 5.76 10.64 20.59
C ILE A 7 6.76 9.98 21.55
N ARG A 8 6.54 8.69 21.80
CA ARG A 8 7.51 7.81 22.47
C ARG A 8 7.90 6.69 21.53
N THR A 9 9.19 6.41 21.43
CA THR A 9 9.68 5.26 20.68
C THR A 9 9.83 4.08 21.64
N VAL A 10 9.11 3.00 21.37
CA VAL A 10 9.20 1.75 22.15
C VAL A 10 9.51 0.62 21.17
N LYS A 11 10.64 -0.06 21.36
CA LYS A 11 11.11 -1.15 20.47
C LYS A 11 11.04 -0.79 18.98
N GLY A 12 11.47 0.42 18.61
CA GLY A 12 11.50 0.93 17.24
C GLY A 12 10.14 1.35 16.67
N ARG A 13 9.06 1.32 17.46
CA ARG A 13 7.72 1.78 17.06
C ARG A 13 7.41 3.13 17.69
N TYR A 14 6.82 4.02 16.90
CA TYR A 14 6.33 5.32 17.37
C TYR A 14 4.96 5.15 18.04
N ILE A 15 4.85 5.56 19.30
CA ILE A 15 3.59 5.56 20.05
C ILE A 15 3.17 7.01 20.26
N HIS A 16 2.05 7.38 19.64
CA HIS A 16 1.42 8.68 19.81
C HIS A 16 0.49 8.64 21.04
N ASN A 17 0.76 9.50 22.02
CA ASN A 17 -0.03 9.60 23.24
C ASN A 17 -0.41 11.06 23.52
N ASN A 18 -1.45 11.53 22.85
CA ASN A 18 -1.89 12.92 22.85
C ASN A 18 -3.30 13.03 23.46
N PRO A 19 -3.45 13.09 24.80
CA PRO A 19 -4.77 13.19 25.45
C PRO A 19 -5.49 14.52 25.15
N ASP A 20 -4.79 15.56 24.69
CA ASP A 20 -5.34 16.84 24.22
C ASP A 20 -6.24 16.68 22.98
N VAL A 21 -6.26 15.52 22.30
CA VAL A 21 -7.24 15.20 21.25
C VAL A 21 -8.68 15.33 21.75
N VAL A 22 -8.96 14.97 23.02
CA VAL A 22 -10.29 15.10 23.61
C VAL A 22 -10.71 16.57 23.70
N THR A 23 -9.78 17.48 24.07
CA THR A 23 -10.04 18.91 24.10
C THR A 23 -10.28 19.48 22.70
N ALA A 24 -9.50 19.00 21.71
CA ALA A 24 -9.66 19.35 20.31
C ALA A 24 -11.05 18.96 19.79
N LEU A 25 -11.48 17.71 20.04
CA LEU A 25 -12.80 17.20 19.64
C LEU A 25 -13.96 17.97 20.31
N ARG A 26 -13.83 18.31 21.60
CA ARG A 26 -14.83 19.13 22.31
C ARG A 26 -15.00 20.53 21.71
N ARG A 27 -13.90 21.12 21.22
CA ARG A 27 -13.94 22.45 20.58
C ARG A 27 -14.49 22.38 19.14
N PHE A 28 -14.13 21.32 18.42
CA PHE A 28 -14.53 21.13 17.02
C PHE A 28 -15.99 20.70 16.88
N GLN A 29 -16.52 19.93 17.87
CA GLN A 29 -17.87 19.37 17.88
C GLN A 29 -18.20 18.55 16.62
N PRO A 30 -17.44 17.46 16.32
CA PRO A 30 -17.65 16.67 15.10
C PRO A 30 -18.99 15.93 15.14
N ASP A 31 -19.58 15.69 13.98
CA ASP A 31 -20.74 14.81 13.80
C ASP A 31 -20.32 13.34 13.67
N VAL A 32 -19.13 13.06 13.16
CA VAL A 32 -18.51 11.74 13.00
C VAL A 32 -17.06 11.78 13.47
N VAL A 33 -16.60 10.72 14.11
CA VAL A 33 -15.19 10.55 14.49
C VAL A 33 -14.59 9.40 13.68
N VAL A 34 -13.54 9.69 12.91
CA VAL A 34 -12.77 8.69 12.17
C VAL A 34 -11.42 8.49 12.87
N THR A 35 -10.99 7.23 13.04
CA THR A 35 -9.69 6.91 13.64
C THR A 35 -8.87 6.01 12.73
N ASP A 36 -7.58 6.30 12.64
CA ASP A 36 -6.59 5.52 11.91
C ASP A 36 -5.68 4.77 12.90
N GLY A 37 -6.02 3.52 13.19
CA GLY A 37 -5.24 2.67 14.08
C GLY A 37 -5.69 2.67 15.55
N PHE A 38 -4.83 2.15 16.45
CA PHE A 38 -5.16 1.82 17.86
C PHE A 38 -4.12 2.32 18.85
N ASN A 39 -3.35 3.38 18.50
CA ASN A 39 -2.48 4.02 19.47
C ASN A 39 -3.31 4.81 20.51
N PRO A 40 -2.74 5.19 21.66
CA PRO A 40 -3.49 5.87 22.72
C PRO A 40 -4.29 7.09 22.26
N THR A 41 -3.73 7.91 21.38
CA THR A 41 -4.43 9.11 20.82
C THR A 41 -5.73 8.72 20.13
N GLN A 42 -5.69 7.67 19.28
CA GLN A 42 -6.86 7.18 18.54
C GLN A 42 -7.88 6.56 19.49
N LEU A 43 -7.44 5.83 20.52
CA LEU A 43 -8.34 5.26 21.54
C LEU A 43 -9.02 6.35 22.40
N TYR A 44 -8.34 7.49 22.67
CA TYR A 44 -9.00 8.64 23.31
C TYR A 44 -10.07 9.26 22.41
N ALA A 45 -9.82 9.36 21.10
CA ALA A 45 -10.81 9.85 20.15
C ALA A 45 -12.02 8.92 20.04
N PHE A 46 -11.77 7.60 19.95
CA PHE A 46 -12.83 6.59 19.99
C PHE A 46 -13.65 6.67 21.28
N ALA A 47 -13.01 6.72 22.46
CA ALA A 47 -13.69 6.83 23.75
C ALA A 47 -14.56 8.10 23.82
N TYR A 48 -14.04 9.23 23.31
CA TYR A 48 -14.83 10.47 23.21
C TYR A 48 -16.10 10.26 22.36
N ALA A 49 -15.96 9.66 21.17
CA ALA A 49 -17.10 9.36 20.29
C ALA A 49 -18.13 8.46 21.01
N TRP A 50 -17.67 7.40 21.65
CA TRP A 50 -18.52 6.47 22.39
C TRP A 50 -19.29 7.16 23.53
N PHE A 51 -18.60 7.92 24.40
CA PHE A 51 -19.26 8.63 25.53
C PHE A 51 -20.22 9.73 25.08
N LYS A 52 -19.99 10.30 23.88
CA LYS A 52 -20.88 11.33 23.31
C LYS A 52 -21.96 10.75 22.39
N ALA A 53 -22.03 9.42 22.26
CA ALA A 53 -22.94 8.73 21.33
C ALA A 53 -22.84 9.26 19.89
N LEU A 54 -21.60 9.59 19.45
CA LEU A 54 -21.29 9.99 18.09
C LEU A 54 -20.95 8.76 17.24
N PRO A 55 -21.28 8.77 15.94
CA PRO A 55 -20.83 7.77 15.01
C PRO A 55 -19.29 7.67 14.99
N HIS A 56 -18.80 6.45 14.91
CA HIS A 56 -17.37 6.16 14.81
C HIS A 56 -17.07 5.27 13.62
N VAL A 57 -15.99 5.60 12.89
CA VAL A 57 -15.51 4.89 11.72
C VAL A 57 -14.02 4.59 11.91
N PRO A 58 -13.60 3.32 12.11
CA PRO A 58 -12.20 2.94 12.08
C PRO A 58 -11.72 2.80 10.63
N LEU A 59 -10.49 3.26 10.37
CA LEU A 59 -9.76 3.05 9.12
C LEU A 59 -8.63 2.07 9.35
N THR A 60 -8.37 1.18 8.40
CA THR A 60 -7.23 0.27 8.43
C THR A 60 -6.57 0.15 7.06
N ASP A 61 -5.24 0.12 7.06
CA ASP A 61 -4.39 -0.35 5.96
C ASP A 61 -3.92 -1.81 6.17
N GLY A 62 -4.26 -2.40 7.33
CA GLY A 62 -3.89 -3.76 7.71
C GLY A 62 -4.60 -4.83 6.90
N THR A 63 -4.03 -6.04 6.91
CA THR A 63 -4.54 -7.24 6.27
C THR A 63 -4.60 -8.39 7.27
N LEU A 64 -5.21 -9.52 6.90
CA LEU A 64 -5.20 -10.74 7.73
C LEU A 64 -3.79 -11.18 8.11
N LEU A 65 -2.82 -11.01 7.22
CA LEU A 65 -1.42 -11.35 7.49
C LEU A 65 -0.82 -10.44 8.57
N SER A 66 -1.07 -9.14 8.51
CA SER A 66 -0.59 -8.20 9.53
C SER A 66 -1.26 -8.43 10.89
N GLU A 67 -2.50 -8.94 10.90
CA GLU A 67 -3.27 -9.26 12.10
C GLU A 67 -2.68 -10.45 12.88
N GLN A 68 -2.12 -11.44 12.18
CA GLN A 68 -1.51 -12.62 12.81
C GLN A 68 -0.34 -12.26 13.72
N ALA A 69 0.38 -11.17 13.42
CA ALA A 69 1.50 -10.67 14.23
C ALA A 69 1.08 -9.94 15.52
N LEU A 70 -0.23 -9.75 15.75
CA LEU A 70 -0.74 -9.02 16.92
C LEU A 70 -0.99 -9.93 18.12
N SER A 71 -0.75 -9.39 19.33
CA SER A 71 -1.07 -10.09 20.57
C SER A 71 -2.60 -10.18 20.80
N ALA A 72 -3.03 -11.09 21.69
CA ALA A 72 -4.41 -11.23 22.07
C ALA A 72 -5.03 -9.92 22.63
N VAL A 73 -4.23 -9.11 23.33
CA VAL A 73 -4.67 -7.80 23.86
C VAL A 73 -5.04 -6.86 22.72
N HIS A 74 -4.21 -6.75 21.68
CA HIS A 74 -4.50 -5.91 20.52
C HIS A 74 -5.79 -6.36 19.82
N ARG A 75 -5.98 -7.68 19.63
CA ARG A 75 -7.20 -8.22 19.02
C ARG A 75 -8.44 -7.96 19.87
N THR A 76 -8.33 -8.02 21.20
CA THR A 76 -9.44 -7.68 22.11
C THR A 76 -9.81 -6.20 22.00
N VAL A 77 -8.83 -5.30 21.99
CA VAL A 77 -9.07 -3.85 21.81
C VAL A 77 -9.80 -3.59 20.48
N ARG A 78 -9.37 -4.23 19.39
CA ARG A 78 -10.05 -4.13 18.09
C ARG A 78 -11.50 -4.56 18.16
N ARG A 79 -11.79 -5.73 18.76
CA ARG A 79 -13.16 -6.20 18.94
C ARG A 79 -14.03 -5.20 19.69
N VAL A 80 -13.52 -4.61 20.79
CA VAL A 80 -14.25 -3.59 21.56
C VAL A 80 -14.55 -2.36 20.71
N VAL A 81 -13.60 -1.90 19.91
CA VAL A 81 -13.79 -0.75 19.01
C VAL A 81 -14.79 -1.10 17.91
N TYR A 82 -14.61 -2.23 17.24
CA TYR A 82 -15.43 -2.62 16.08
C TYR A 82 -16.90 -2.82 16.42
N VAL A 83 -17.21 -3.47 17.56
CA VAL A 83 -18.60 -3.66 18.03
C VAL A 83 -19.35 -2.33 18.25
N ARG A 84 -18.63 -1.24 18.41
CA ARG A 84 -19.20 0.11 18.65
C ARG A 84 -19.01 1.06 17.47
N SER A 85 -18.47 0.58 16.38
CA SER A 85 -18.30 1.35 15.16
C SER A 85 -19.51 1.18 14.24
N HIS A 86 -19.74 2.12 13.35
CA HIS A 86 -20.97 2.19 12.55
C HIS A 86 -20.70 1.94 11.06
N ALA A 87 -19.48 2.25 10.59
CA ALA A 87 -18.98 1.94 9.28
C ALA A 87 -17.47 1.65 9.38
N PHE A 88 -16.87 1.06 8.35
CA PHE A 88 -15.49 0.57 8.39
C PHE A 88 -14.77 0.98 7.10
N LEU A 89 -13.67 1.71 7.22
CA LEU A 89 -12.84 2.12 6.11
C LEU A 89 -11.65 1.18 5.96
N SER A 90 -11.44 0.68 4.76
CA SER A 90 -10.27 -0.11 4.41
C SER A 90 -9.50 0.51 3.25
N ALA A 91 -8.18 0.43 3.30
CA ALA A 91 -7.32 0.91 2.22
C ALA A 91 -7.24 -0.08 1.03
N SER A 92 -7.73 -1.32 1.22
CA SER A 92 -7.63 -2.41 0.25
C SER A 92 -8.72 -3.46 0.48
N LEU A 93 -8.85 -4.38 -0.47
CA LEU A 93 -9.68 -5.58 -0.29
C LEU A 93 -9.18 -6.44 0.88
N GLY A 94 -7.86 -6.53 1.06
CA GLY A 94 -7.28 -7.22 2.23
C GLY A 94 -7.71 -6.62 3.56
N GLY A 95 -7.90 -5.30 3.64
CA GLY A 95 -8.45 -4.63 4.82
C GLY A 95 -9.93 -4.89 5.03
N GLN A 96 -10.71 -4.99 3.97
CA GLN A 96 -12.11 -5.43 4.05
C GLN A 96 -12.21 -6.87 4.58
N HIS A 97 -11.45 -7.82 4.04
CA HIS A 97 -11.42 -9.20 4.53
C HIS A 97 -10.99 -9.29 6.01
N LEU A 98 -10.10 -8.37 6.44
CA LEU A 98 -9.75 -8.25 7.85
C LEU A 98 -10.98 -7.90 8.71
N TYR A 99 -11.79 -6.91 8.32
CA TYR A 99 -13.02 -6.56 9.02
C TYR A 99 -14.03 -7.71 9.02
N GLU A 100 -14.23 -8.38 7.88
CA GLU A 100 -15.10 -9.54 7.75
C GLU A 100 -14.69 -10.67 8.69
N SER A 101 -13.38 -10.87 8.93
CA SER A 101 -12.88 -11.87 9.90
C SER A 101 -13.24 -11.56 11.35
N TYR A 102 -13.62 -10.32 11.64
CA TYR A 102 -14.16 -9.88 12.91
C TYR A 102 -15.70 -9.94 12.96
N GLY A 103 -16.36 -10.44 11.91
CA GLY A 103 -17.81 -10.56 11.81
C GLY A 103 -18.50 -9.28 11.32
N ILE A 104 -17.77 -8.34 10.74
CA ILE A 104 -18.35 -7.13 10.13
C ILE A 104 -18.93 -7.50 8.78
N ALA A 105 -20.18 -7.11 8.54
CA ALA A 105 -20.87 -7.35 7.27
C ALA A 105 -20.28 -6.49 6.14
N PRO A 106 -20.10 -7.04 4.92
CA PRO A 106 -19.49 -6.35 3.79
C PRO A 106 -20.14 -5.00 3.45
N GLU A 107 -21.45 -4.88 3.62
CA GLU A 107 -22.22 -3.65 3.37
C GLU A 107 -21.86 -2.48 4.28
N ASN A 108 -21.20 -2.74 5.40
CA ASN A 108 -20.68 -1.74 6.32
C ASN A 108 -19.22 -1.38 6.02
N CYS A 109 -18.59 -2.02 5.02
CA CYS A 109 -17.19 -1.81 4.66
C CYS A 109 -17.08 -0.92 3.42
N PHE A 110 -16.31 0.14 3.53
CA PHE A 110 -16.07 1.13 2.48
C PHE A 110 -14.58 1.19 2.15
N LYS A 111 -14.23 1.51 0.91
CA LYS A 111 -12.84 1.59 0.46
C LYS A 111 -12.36 3.03 0.36
N SER A 112 -11.32 3.37 1.09
CA SER A 112 -10.56 4.61 0.89
C SER A 112 -9.14 4.22 0.53
N TYR A 113 -8.90 4.09 -0.77
CA TYR A 113 -7.67 3.52 -1.33
C TYR A 113 -6.41 4.29 -0.95
N LEU A 114 -5.29 3.59 -0.80
CA LEU A 114 -3.97 4.20 -0.85
C LEU A 114 -3.69 4.64 -2.30
N CYS A 115 -3.57 5.93 -2.51
CA CYS A 115 -3.47 6.55 -3.83
C CYS A 115 -2.28 7.51 -3.92
N ILE A 116 -1.92 7.84 -5.14
CA ILE A 116 -0.87 8.78 -5.51
C ILE A 116 -1.41 9.78 -6.53
N ASP A 117 -0.62 10.80 -6.89
CA ASP A 117 -0.92 11.64 -8.05
C ASP A 117 -0.63 10.84 -9.35
N ASN A 118 -1.63 10.08 -9.80
CA ASN A 118 -1.51 9.26 -11.02
C ASN A 118 -1.15 10.10 -12.25
N ASP A 119 -1.63 11.35 -12.34
CA ASP A 119 -1.40 12.23 -13.49
C ASP A 119 0.08 12.63 -13.60
N ALA A 120 0.78 12.77 -12.46
CA ALA A 120 2.21 13.06 -12.47
C ALA A 120 3.00 11.96 -13.17
N TYR A 121 2.65 10.69 -12.96
CA TYR A 121 3.30 9.54 -13.59
C TYR A 121 2.85 9.36 -15.03
N LEU A 122 1.56 9.53 -15.32
CA LEU A 122 0.99 9.39 -16.66
C LEU A 122 1.62 10.38 -17.64
N ARG A 123 1.89 11.62 -17.23
CA ARG A 123 2.57 12.63 -18.07
C ARG A 123 3.95 12.18 -18.55
N GLU A 124 4.67 11.41 -17.73
CA GLU A 124 6.01 10.91 -18.08
C GLU A 124 5.96 9.51 -18.73
N ALA A 125 4.85 8.77 -18.62
CA ALA A 125 4.71 7.40 -19.11
C ALA A 125 4.91 7.27 -20.63
N HIS A 126 4.61 8.33 -21.38
CA HIS A 126 4.76 8.38 -22.84
C HIS A 126 6.19 8.74 -23.30
N ALA A 127 7.13 8.94 -22.39
CA ALA A 127 8.53 9.19 -22.75
C ALA A 127 9.08 7.99 -23.55
N SER A 128 9.57 8.26 -24.76
CA SER A 128 9.98 7.23 -25.72
C SER A 128 11.31 6.53 -25.38
N TRP A 129 12.03 6.98 -24.34
CA TRP A 129 13.36 6.49 -24.01
C TRP A 129 13.34 5.62 -22.74
N LYS A 130 13.36 4.31 -22.95
CA LYS A 130 13.54 3.32 -21.88
C LYS A 130 15.02 3.00 -21.73
N ARG A 131 15.64 3.46 -20.64
CA ARG A 131 17.08 3.28 -20.36
C ARG A 131 17.37 1.98 -19.59
N HIS A 132 16.39 1.51 -18.81
CA HIS A 132 16.57 0.36 -17.94
C HIS A 132 15.59 -0.76 -18.31
N ASP A 133 16.10 -2.00 -18.33
CA ASP A 133 15.24 -3.17 -18.54
C ASP A 133 14.33 -3.41 -17.33
N LEU A 134 14.91 -3.27 -16.11
CA LEU A 134 14.25 -3.55 -14.83
C LEU A 134 14.37 -2.36 -13.90
N MET A 135 13.43 -2.24 -12.96
CA MET A 135 13.48 -1.26 -11.87
C MET A 135 13.05 -1.91 -10.55
N PHE A 136 13.76 -1.55 -9.51
CA PHE A 136 13.38 -1.74 -8.11
C PHE A 136 13.28 -0.36 -7.45
N CYS A 137 12.21 -0.12 -6.70
CA CYS A 137 12.04 1.11 -5.91
C CYS A 137 11.53 0.77 -4.52
N GLY A 138 12.19 1.29 -3.48
CA GLY A 138 11.81 1.08 -2.10
C GLY A 138 12.98 1.19 -1.14
N ARG A 139 12.72 0.95 0.14
CA ARG A 139 13.80 0.86 1.13
C ARG A 139 14.72 -0.30 0.78
N MET A 140 16.02 -0.05 0.79
CA MET A 140 17.04 -1.07 0.55
C MET A 140 17.28 -1.88 1.85
N VAL A 141 16.26 -2.66 2.23
CA VAL A 141 16.27 -3.53 3.43
C VAL A 141 15.90 -4.97 3.05
N PRO A 142 16.30 -5.99 3.84
CA PRO A 142 16.05 -7.40 3.52
C PRO A 142 14.59 -7.71 3.22
N GLU A 143 13.66 -7.12 3.98
CA GLU A 143 12.23 -7.30 3.83
C GLU A 143 11.69 -6.92 2.44
N LYS A 144 12.31 -5.92 1.77
CA LYS A 144 11.93 -5.46 0.43
C LYS A 144 12.62 -6.20 -0.70
N GLY A 145 13.61 -7.03 -0.42
CA GLY A 145 14.25 -7.96 -1.36
C GLY A 145 15.13 -7.34 -2.44
N PRO A 146 15.96 -6.27 -2.18
CA PRO A 146 16.80 -5.68 -3.22
C PRO A 146 17.86 -6.63 -3.77
N LEU A 147 18.44 -7.49 -2.93
CA LEU A 147 19.36 -8.55 -3.37
C LEU A 147 18.67 -9.59 -4.25
N PHE A 148 17.40 -9.91 -3.96
CA PHE A 148 16.62 -10.80 -4.79
C PHE A 148 16.35 -10.17 -6.16
N ALA A 149 16.05 -8.86 -6.23
CA ALA A 149 15.91 -8.14 -7.50
C ALA A 149 17.20 -8.18 -8.32
N LEU A 150 18.38 -8.00 -7.70
CA LEU A 150 19.66 -8.16 -8.37
C LEU A 150 19.86 -9.58 -8.90
N ARG A 151 19.54 -10.62 -8.11
CA ARG A 151 19.62 -12.02 -8.52
C ARG A 151 18.74 -12.29 -9.74
N ILE A 152 17.52 -11.76 -9.76
CA ILE A 152 16.63 -11.86 -10.93
C ILE A 152 17.30 -11.24 -12.17
N ALA A 153 17.88 -10.03 -12.06
CA ALA A 153 18.55 -9.37 -13.18
C ALA A 153 19.70 -10.23 -13.73
N ILE A 154 20.50 -10.86 -12.87
CA ILE A 154 21.60 -11.75 -13.25
C ILE A 154 21.06 -12.98 -14.00
N GLU A 155 20.04 -13.66 -13.45
CA GLU A 155 19.46 -14.86 -14.07
C GLU A 155 18.78 -14.52 -15.42
N THR A 156 18.10 -13.36 -15.50
CA THR A 156 17.51 -12.86 -16.74
C THR A 156 18.59 -12.61 -17.80
N ALA A 157 19.72 -11.98 -17.42
CA ALA A 157 20.83 -11.70 -18.33
C ALA A 157 21.46 -13.01 -18.88
N ARG A 158 21.64 -14.02 -18.03
CA ARG A 158 22.15 -15.35 -18.44
C ARG A 158 21.27 -16.01 -19.50
N ARG A 159 19.95 -15.93 -19.33
CA ARG A 159 18.97 -16.52 -20.26
C ARG A 159 18.86 -15.75 -21.57
N LEU A 160 18.91 -14.42 -21.50
CA LEU A 160 18.88 -13.59 -22.70
C LEU A 160 20.20 -13.55 -23.48
N GLY A 161 21.32 -14.03 -22.90
CA GLY A 161 22.65 -13.97 -23.51
C GLY A 161 23.15 -12.52 -23.69
N ARG A 162 22.60 -11.54 -22.98
CA ARG A 162 23.01 -10.14 -23.01
C ARG A 162 23.00 -9.51 -21.62
N ARG A 163 23.70 -8.39 -21.49
CA ARG A 163 23.58 -7.60 -20.25
C ARG A 163 22.15 -7.09 -20.05
N VAL A 164 21.70 -7.08 -18.81
CA VAL A 164 20.42 -6.53 -18.37
C VAL A 164 20.70 -5.31 -17.49
N SER A 165 20.06 -4.19 -17.80
CA SER A 165 20.15 -2.99 -16.97
C SER A 165 19.07 -2.98 -15.91
N ILE A 166 19.44 -2.64 -14.66
CA ILE A 166 18.52 -2.50 -13.55
C ILE A 166 18.75 -1.18 -12.81
N LEU A 167 17.66 -0.45 -12.54
CA LEU A 167 17.68 0.77 -11.76
C LEU A 167 17.20 0.46 -10.33
N PHE A 168 18.03 0.77 -9.34
CA PHE A 168 17.69 0.76 -7.93
C PHE A 168 17.41 2.19 -7.45
N VAL A 169 16.22 2.40 -6.88
CA VAL A 169 15.79 3.68 -6.28
C VAL A 169 15.45 3.46 -4.82
N GLY A 170 16.10 4.21 -3.94
CA GLY A 170 15.95 4.10 -2.50
C GLY A 170 17.29 3.95 -1.78
N SER A 171 17.23 3.81 -0.46
CA SER A 171 18.40 3.60 0.41
C SER A 171 18.03 2.71 1.58
N GLY A 172 19.01 2.15 2.27
CA GLY A 172 18.80 1.31 3.44
C GLY A 172 20.02 0.46 3.78
N SER A 173 19.85 -0.46 4.72
CA SER A 173 20.94 -1.30 5.26
C SER A 173 21.56 -2.28 4.26
N GLU A 174 20.88 -2.59 3.16
CA GLU A 174 21.36 -3.50 2.11
C GLU A 174 22.05 -2.78 0.95
N ASP A 175 22.09 -1.44 0.94
CA ASP A 175 22.59 -0.64 -0.21
C ASP A 175 24.03 -1.04 -0.60
N GLU A 176 24.95 -1.04 0.36
CA GLU A 176 26.35 -1.39 0.12
C GLU A 176 26.51 -2.83 -0.38
N ARG A 177 25.82 -3.77 0.27
CA ARG A 177 25.83 -5.19 -0.09
C ARG A 177 25.31 -5.44 -1.50
N VAL A 178 24.25 -4.72 -1.93
CA VAL A 178 23.73 -4.83 -3.29
C VAL A 178 24.72 -4.26 -4.31
N ARG A 179 25.40 -3.14 -4.00
CA ARG A 179 26.42 -2.53 -4.87
C ARG A 179 27.62 -3.45 -5.05
N GLU A 180 28.14 -4.03 -3.98
CA GLU A 180 29.25 -4.99 -4.01
C GLU A 180 28.90 -6.22 -4.84
N ALA A 181 27.70 -6.79 -4.61
CA ALA A 181 27.24 -7.93 -5.40
C ALA A 181 27.06 -7.56 -6.89
N ALA A 182 26.50 -6.39 -7.18
CA ALA A 182 26.35 -5.94 -8.57
C ALA A 182 27.71 -5.78 -9.29
N ALA A 183 28.73 -5.27 -8.61
CA ALA A 183 30.08 -5.13 -9.16
C ALA A 183 30.70 -6.50 -9.54
N GLN A 184 30.52 -7.53 -8.70
CA GLN A 184 30.97 -8.90 -8.98
C GLN A 184 30.32 -9.51 -10.23
N TYR A 185 29.08 -9.10 -10.54
CA TYR A 185 28.32 -9.60 -11.69
C TYR A 185 28.20 -8.58 -12.85
N SER A 186 29.10 -7.59 -12.91
CA SER A 186 29.07 -6.49 -13.89
C SER A 186 29.10 -6.95 -15.37
N ARG A 187 29.59 -8.16 -15.64
CA ARG A 187 29.52 -8.76 -16.99
C ARG A 187 28.09 -9.13 -17.40
N PHE A 188 27.18 -9.37 -16.45
CA PHE A 188 25.78 -9.74 -16.69
C PHE A 188 24.83 -8.56 -16.50
N VAL A 189 25.09 -7.72 -15.50
CA VAL A 189 24.16 -6.68 -15.07
C VAL A 189 24.82 -5.30 -15.15
N ASP A 190 24.06 -4.33 -15.67
CA ASP A 190 24.35 -2.92 -15.62
C ASP A 190 23.47 -2.28 -14.54
N ALA A 191 23.97 -2.24 -13.30
CA ALA A 191 23.23 -1.78 -12.13
C ALA A 191 23.43 -0.29 -11.90
N HIS A 192 22.35 0.46 -11.91
CA HIS A 192 22.31 1.90 -11.64
C HIS A 192 21.66 2.17 -10.29
N PHE A 193 22.30 2.96 -9.44
CA PHE A 193 21.84 3.29 -8.10
C PHE A 193 21.55 4.78 -8.01
N HIS A 194 20.27 5.14 -7.95
CA HIS A 194 19.86 6.53 -7.81
C HIS A 194 20.02 7.04 -6.36
N GLY A 195 19.90 6.14 -5.39
CA GLY A 195 19.76 6.51 -3.98
C GLY A 195 18.35 6.97 -3.65
N PHE A 196 18.19 7.74 -2.57
CA PHE A 196 16.89 8.29 -2.19
C PHE A 196 16.41 9.32 -3.21
N ALA A 197 15.22 9.11 -3.77
CA ALA A 197 14.56 10.02 -4.70
C ALA A 197 13.48 10.86 -4.00
N LYS A 198 13.40 12.15 -4.36
CA LYS A 198 12.28 13.00 -3.95
C LYS A 198 11.04 12.61 -4.76
N GLN A 199 9.84 12.78 -4.18
CA GLN A 199 8.57 12.43 -4.82
C GLN A 199 8.44 12.97 -6.27
N ARG A 200 8.87 14.20 -6.51
CA ARG A 200 8.83 14.83 -7.85
C ARG A 200 9.76 14.21 -8.90
N GLU A 201 10.73 13.41 -8.48
CA GLU A 201 11.72 12.76 -9.36
C GLU A 201 11.25 11.37 -9.80
N LEU A 202 10.42 10.73 -8.97
CA LEU A 202 9.94 9.36 -9.17
C LEU A 202 9.26 9.15 -10.53
N PRO A 203 8.35 10.02 -11.03
CA PRO A 203 7.69 9.80 -12.31
C PRO A 203 8.68 9.57 -13.47
N LYS A 204 9.76 10.36 -13.55
CA LYS A 204 10.80 10.21 -14.59
C LYS A 204 11.62 8.94 -14.42
N LEU A 205 11.90 8.54 -13.18
CA LEU A 205 12.64 7.32 -12.88
C LEU A 205 11.83 6.09 -13.30
N TYR A 206 10.56 6.01 -12.94
CA TYR A 206 9.68 4.93 -13.39
C TYR A 206 9.52 4.92 -14.91
N ALA A 207 9.31 6.07 -15.54
CA ALA A 207 9.20 6.18 -16.99
C ALA A 207 10.45 5.69 -17.75
N SER A 208 11.62 5.69 -17.10
CA SER A 208 12.88 5.22 -17.69
C SER A 208 13.03 3.69 -17.75
N ALA A 209 12.17 2.94 -17.07
CA ALA A 209 12.23 1.48 -16.99
C ALA A 209 11.24 0.79 -17.94
N ARG A 210 11.47 -0.49 -18.24
CA ARG A 210 10.57 -1.32 -19.06
C ARG A 210 9.58 -2.12 -18.22
N MET A 211 9.95 -2.51 -17.00
CA MET A 211 9.11 -3.22 -16.03
C MET A 211 9.57 -2.97 -14.59
N PHE A 212 8.69 -3.23 -13.65
CA PHE A 212 8.92 -3.05 -12.23
C PHE A 212 8.97 -4.37 -11.49
N LEU A 213 9.96 -4.53 -10.59
CA LEU A 213 10.11 -5.68 -9.71
C LEU A 213 9.74 -5.28 -8.28
N PHE A 214 8.81 -6.03 -7.67
CA PHE A 214 8.39 -5.82 -6.28
C PHE A 214 8.50 -7.10 -5.46
N PRO A 215 9.72 -7.58 -5.16
CA PRO A 215 9.99 -8.85 -4.50
C PRO A 215 9.94 -8.72 -2.97
N THR A 216 8.92 -8.07 -2.42
CA THR A 216 8.80 -7.88 -0.98
C THR A 216 8.46 -9.19 -0.26
N HIS A 217 9.00 -9.38 0.95
CA HIS A 217 8.61 -10.46 1.87
C HIS A 217 7.39 -10.09 2.71
N ALA A 218 7.10 -8.78 2.86
CA ALA A 218 5.91 -8.27 3.52
C ALA A 218 5.67 -6.81 3.13
N ASP A 219 4.46 -6.52 2.67
CA ASP A 219 3.96 -5.17 2.49
C ASP A 219 2.44 -5.18 2.60
N VAL A 220 1.87 -4.35 3.46
CA VAL A 220 0.40 -4.32 3.65
C VAL A 220 -0.33 -3.85 2.40
N TRP A 221 0.34 -3.07 1.53
CA TRP A 221 -0.15 -2.65 0.23
C TRP A 221 0.96 -2.65 -0.82
N GLY A 222 1.80 -1.63 -0.83
CA GLY A 222 2.88 -1.42 -1.79
C GLY A 222 2.60 -0.27 -2.74
N VAL A 223 2.57 0.97 -2.23
CA VAL A 223 2.33 2.20 -3.02
C VAL A 223 3.26 2.32 -4.23
N VAL A 224 4.45 1.75 -4.17
CA VAL A 224 5.40 1.66 -5.29
C VAL A 224 4.82 0.93 -6.52
N ALA A 225 3.84 0.03 -6.32
CA ALA A 225 3.13 -0.61 -7.43
C ALA A 225 2.10 0.32 -8.05
N ASN A 226 1.45 1.22 -7.27
CA ASN A 226 0.62 2.29 -7.84
C ASN A 226 1.47 3.18 -8.77
N GLU A 227 2.67 3.56 -8.31
CA GLU A 227 3.62 4.38 -9.06
C GLU A 227 4.04 3.69 -10.36
N ALA A 228 4.39 2.41 -10.30
CA ALA A 228 4.75 1.62 -11.48
C ALA A 228 3.57 1.49 -12.46
N CYS A 229 2.36 1.18 -11.97
CA CYS A 229 1.17 1.07 -12.80
C CYS A 229 0.79 2.42 -13.43
N ALA A 230 0.90 3.53 -12.70
CA ALA A 230 0.63 4.88 -13.20
C ALA A 230 1.67 5.34 -14.24
N ALA A 231 2.90 4.80 -14.19
CA ALA A 231 3.92 4.95 -15.22
C ALA A 231 3.76 3.98 -16.41
N GLY A 232 2.69 3.18 -16.43
CA GLY A 232 2.42 2.23 -17.52
C GLY A 232 3.38 1.03 -17.56
N LEU A 233 3.93 0.62 -16.41
CA LEU A 233 4.83 -0.52 -16.34
C LEU A 233 4.08 -1.82 -16.04
N PRO A 234 4.45 -2.94 -16.67
CA PRO A 234 4.18 -4.26 -16.12
C PRO A 234 4.86 -4.44 -14.78
N VAL A 235 4.19 -5.13 -13.84
CA VAL A 235 4.71 -5.36 -12.48
C VAL A 235 4.87 -6.85 -12.22
N ILE A 236 6.05 -7.28 -11.75
CA ILE A 236 6.22 -8.62 -11.17
C ILE A 236 6.27 -8.45 -9.66
N VAL A 237 5.36 -9.10 -8.96
CA VAL A 237 5.15 -8.92 -7.51
C VAL A 237 5.09 -10.26 -6.79
N SER A 238 5.56 -10.29 -5.54
CA SER A 238 5.36 -11.43 -4.65
C SER A 238 3.92 -11.47 -4.10
N PRO A 239 3.38 -12.63 -3.72
CA PRO A 239 2.06 -12.74 -3.09
C PRO A 239 1.99 -12.10 -1.69
N HIS A 240 3.14 -11.69 -1.14
CA HIS A 240 3.23 -11.07 0.18
C HIS A 240 2.98 -9.54 0.17
N ALA A 241 2.70 -8.95 -0.99
CA ALA A 241 2.29 -7.55 -1.14
C ALA A 241 0.76 -7.45 -1.22
N GLY A 242 0.16 -6.49 -0.52
CA GLY A 242 -1.29 -6.29 -0.53
C GLY A 242 -1.87 -5.96 -1.91
N VAL A 243 -1.06 -5.42 -2.82
CA VAL A 243 -1.46 -5.15 -4.22
C VAL A 243 -1.60 -6.40 -5.08
N ALA A 244 -1.08 -7.57 -4.62
CA ALA A 244 -1.11 -8.81 -5.37
C ALA A 244 -2.55 -9.35 -5.47
N GLY A 245 -3.03 -9.54 -6.70
CA GLY A 245 -4.40 -9.97 -7.00
C GLY A 245 -5.44 -8.84 -6.97
N GLU A 246 -5.09 -7.64 -6.50
CA GLU A 246 -6.00 -6.49 -6.47
C GLU A 246 -5.61 -5.43 -7.52
N LEU A 247 -4.46 -4.77 -7.38
CA LEU A 247 -3.92 -3.84 -8.37
C LEU A 247 -3.05 -4.55 -9.41
N VAL A 248 -2.24 -5.51 -8.98
CA VAL A 248 -1.42 -6.34 -9.87
C VAL A 248 -2.13 -7.67 -10.07
N VAL A 249 -2.79 -7.81 -11.23
CA VAL A 249 -3.57 -9.00 -11.61
C VAL A 249 -2.71 -9.89 -12.49
N HIS A 250 -2.58 -11.16 -12.07
CA HIS A 250 -1.74 -12.15 -12.75
C HIS A 250 -2.14 -12.31 -14.22
N GLU A 251 -1.15 -12.21 -15.14
CA GLU A 251 -1.30 -12.29 -16.61
C GLU A 251 -2.14 -11.16 -17.27
N GLU A 252 -2.61 -10.17 -16.50
CA GLU A 252 -3.30 -9.03 -17.06
C GLU A 252 -2.38 -7.80 -17.20
N ASN A 253 -1.75 -7.37 -16.10
CA ASN A 253 -0.84 -6.23 -16.06
C ASN A 253 0.51 -6.56 -15.43
N GLY A 254 0.75 -7.83 -15.09
CA GLY A 254 1.97 -8.30 -14.49
C GLY A 254 1.88 -9.78 -14.10
N TYR A 255 2.75 -10.16 -13.19
CA TYR A 255 2.78 -11.51 -12.65
C TYR A 255 2.82 -11.48 -11.12
N VAL A 256 1.96 -12.27 -10.49
CA VAL A 256 2.04 -12.58 -9.06
C VAL A 256 2.77 -13.91 -8.95
N CYS A 257 3.97 -13.91 -8.36
CA CYS A 257 4.87 -15.06 -8.31
C CYS A 257 5.46 -15.25 -6.92
N GLU A 258 5.54 -16.49 -6.46
CA GLU A 258 6.34 -16.85 -5.29
C GLU A 258 7.80 -16.41 -5.46
N LEU A 259 8.51 -16.16 -4.36
CA LEU A 259 9.89 -15.66 -4.37
C LEU A 259 10.89 -16.72 -4.85
N ASP A 260 10.72 -17.18 -6.08
CA ASP A 260 11.61 -18.08 -6.82
C ASP A 260 12.32 -17.30 -7.93
N ALA A 261 13.65 -17.19 -7.84
CA ALA A 261 14.44 -16.41 -8.77
C ALA A 261 14.41 -16.95 -10.22
N GLN A 262 14.22 -18.26 -10.39
CA GLN A 262 14.14 -18.87 -11.71
C GLN A 262 12.81 -18.49 -12.38
N LEU A 263 11.70 -18.64 -11.65
CA LEU A 263 10.38 -18.25 -12.12
C LEU A 263 10.32 -16.76 -12.48
N TRP A 264 10.86 -15.88 -11.61
CA TRP A 264 10.89 -14.44 -11.87
C TRP A 264 11.73 -14.07 -13.09
N ALA A 265 12.88 -14.75 -13.27
CA ALA A 265 13.72 -14.55 -14.43
C ALA A 265 13.01 -15.00 -15.72
N ASP A 266 12.25 -16.11 -15.73
CA ASP A 266 11.44 -16.51 -16.87
C ASP A 266 10.42 -15.43 -17.26
N ARG A 267 9.72 -14.85 -16.27
CA ARG A 267 8.76 -13.77 -16.51
C ARG A 267 9.43 -12.48 -17.00
N CYS A 268 10.62 -12.18 -16.52
CA CYS A 268 11.41 -11.06 -17.06
C CYS A 268 11.83 -11.31 -18.51
N VAL A 269 12.33 -12.50 -18.84
CA VAL A 269 12.69 -12.88 -20.21
C VAL A 269 11.49 -12.76 -21.14
N GLU A 270 10.34 -13.30 -20.74
CA GLU A 270 9.12 -13.23 -21.51
C GLU A 270 8.72 -11.77 -21.83
N LEU A 271 8.67 -10.91 -20.82
CA LEU A 271 8.32 -9.50 -21.01
C LEU A 271 9.38 -8.68 -21.75
N LEU A 272 10.66 -9.02 -21.63
CA LEU A 272 11.74 -8.32 -22.36
C LEU A 272 11.81 -8.74 -23.83
N SER A 273 11.43 -9.98 -24.14
CA SER A 273 11.46 -10.54 -25.49
C SER A 273 10.18 -10.24 -26.30
N ASP A 274 9.02 -10.04 -25.62
CA ASP A 274 7.73 -9.76 -26.24
C ASP A 274 7.28 -8.32 -25.94
N GLU A 275 7.59 -7.40 -26.86
CA GLU A 275 7.22 -5.99 -26.75
C GLU A 275 5.70 -5.77 -26.79
N ALA A 276 4.98 -6.57 -27.57
CA ALA A 276 3.52 -6.45 -27.70
C ALA A 276 2.83 -6.82 -26.39
N ARG A 277 3.27 -7.91 -25.74
CA ARG A 277 2.79 -8.31 -24.41
C ARG A 277 3.12 -7.27 -23.36
N ARG A 278 4.37 -6.81 -23.32
CA ARG A 278 4.81 -5.76 -22.39
C ARG A 278 3.95 -4.50 -22.53
N ALA A 279 3.70 -4.04 -23.76
CA ALA A 279 2.85 -2.88 -24.04
C ALA A 279 1.39 -3.13 -23.63
N ARG A 280 0.84 -4.33 -23.85
CA ARG A 280 -0.49 -4.71 -23.41
C ARG A 280 -0.61 -4.65 -21.90
N PHE A 281 0.34 -5.23 -21.17
CA PHE A 281 0.38 -5.20 -19.70
C PHE A 281 0.49 -3.77 -19.17
N GLY A 282 1.35 -2.94 -19.78
CA GLY A 282 1.48 -1.54 -19.41
C GLY A 282 0.18 -0.74 -19.59
N ARG A 283 -0.54 -0.95 -20.70
CA ARG A 283 -1.87 -0.32 -20.89
C ARG A 283 -2.88 -0.80 -19.84
N ARG A 284 -2.83 -2.08 -19.48
CA ARG A 284 -3.72 -2.61 -18.44
C ARG A 284 -3.38 -2.03 -17.07
N SER A 285 -2.10 -1.83 -16.75
CA SER A 285 -1.65 -1.13 -15.54
C SER A 285 -2.24 0.28 -15.44
N LEU A 286 -2.17 1.05 -16.54
CA LEU A 286 -2.77 2.40 -16.62
C LEU A 286 -4.30 2.39 -16.42
N MET A 287 -4.98 1.33 -16.85
CA MET A 287 -6.44 1.20 -16.65
C MET A 287 -6.77 0.88 -15.19
N LEU A 288 -6.09 -0.10 -14.60
CA LEU A 288 -6.38 -0.57 -13.25
C LEU A 288 -6.07 0.51 -12.19
N VAL A 289 -4.96 1.25 -12.34
CA VAL A 289 -4.55 2.25 -11.36
C VAL A 289 -5.51 3.45 -11.26
N ARG A 290 -6.37 3.67 -12.24
CA ARG A 290 -7.36 4.77 -12.22
C ARG A 290 -8.35 4.67 -11.06
N GLU A 291 -8.66 3.45 -10.62
CA GLU A 291 -9.51 3.22 -9.45
C GLU A 291 -8.85 3.76 -8.16
N TYR A 292 -7.52 3.78 -8.12
CA TYR A 292 -6.72 4.23 -6.97
C TYR A 292 -6.41 5.73 -7.11
N SER A 293 -7.46 6.55 -7.14
CA SER A 293 -7.40 8.01 -7.27
C SER A 293 -7.79 8.71 -5.97
N PHE A 294 -7.37 9.96 -5.80
CA PHE A 294 -7.79 10.80 -4.68
C PHE A 294 -9.31 10.96 -4.63
N ASP A 295 -9.98 11.09 -5.78
CA ASP A 295 -11.43 11.26 -5.85
C ASP A 295 -12.17 10.01 -5.36
N ASN A 296 -11.73 8.81 -5.77
CA ASN A 296 -12.33 7.56 -5.32
C ASN A 296 -12.06 7.31 -3.83
N ALA A 297 -10.85 7.61 -3.36
CA ALA A 297 -10.52 7.50 -1.94
C ALA A 297 -11.37 8.47 -1.09
N ALA A 298 -11.54 9.72 -1.55
CA ALA A 298 -12.37 10.70 -0.87
C ALA A 298 -13.86 10.31 -0.88
N ARG A 299 -14.36 9.79 -2.01
CA ARG A 299 -15.74 9.32 -2.11
C ARG A 299 -16.01 8.19 -1.12
N GLY A 300 -15.19 7.14 -1.09
CA GLY A 300 -15.37 6.05 -0.14
C GLY A 300 -15.30 6.49 1.32
N PHE A 301 -14.46 7.52 1.61
CA PHE A 301 -14.41 8.13 2.94
C PHE A 301 -15.72 8.85 3.30
N VAL A 302 -16.27 9.64 2.38
CA VAL A 302 -17.54 10.36 2.58
C VAL A 302 -18.68 9.35 2.72
N ASP A 303 -18.78 8.36 1.83
CA ASP A 303 -19.81 7.31 1.87
C ASP A 303 -19.82 6.57 3.21
N ALA A 304 -18.66 6.27 3.79
CA ALA A 304 -18.55 5.66 5.11
C ALA A 304 -19.07 6.59 6.23
N CYS A 305 -18.76 7.88 6.16
CA CYS A 305 -19.24 8.85 7.14
C CYS A 305 -20.77 9.02 7.06
N ASP A 306 -21.32 9.11 5.85
CA ASP A 306 -22.78 9.24 5.64
C ASP A 306 -23.52 7.98 6.12
N HIS A 307 -22.99 6.79 5.80
CA HIS A 307 -23.53 5.53 6.31
C HIS A 307 -23.53 5.49 7.86
N ALA A 308 -22.42 5.90 8.48
CA ALA A 308 -22.29 5.92 9.94
C ALA A 308 -23.28 6.89 10.60
N LEU A 309 -23.52 8.06 9.98
CA LEU A 309 -24.53 9.03 10.43
C LEU A 309 -25.95 8.45 10.34
N ALA A 310 -26.30 7.84 9.21
CA ALA A 310 -27.61 7.22 8.99
C ALA A 310 -27.87 6.08 10.00
N ALA A 311 -26.89 5.20 10.22
CA ALA A 311 -26.99 4.10 11.19
C ALA A 311 -27.20 4.60 12.63
N ALA A 312 -26.49 5.67 13.02
CA ALA A 312 -26.64 6.25 14.37
C ALA A 312 -28.02 6.89 14.58
N LEU A 313 -28.61 7.51 13.55
CA LEU A 313 -29.96 8.08 13.60
C LEU A 313 -31.02 6.99 13.73
N SER A 314 -30.92 5.91 12.95
CA SER A 314 -31.82 4.76 13.01
C SER A 314 -31.82 4.10 14.40
N ASN A 315 -30.66 3.92 15.01
CA ASN A 315 -30.51 3.36 16.34
C ASN A 315 -31.13 4.27 17.44
N LYS A 316 -31.09 5.58 17.27
CA LYS A 316 -31.75 6.52 18.20
C LYS A 316 -33.27 6.47 18.07
N ALA A 317 -33.80 6.36 16.86
CA ALA A 317 -35.24 6.26 16.59
C ALA A 317 -35.83 4.96 17.15
N SER A 318 -35.15 3.82 16.95
CA SER A 318 -35.59 2.52 17.52
C SER A 318 -35.66 2.53 19.05
N LYS A 319 -34.64 3.06 19.71
CA LYS A 319 -34.62 3.17 21.18
C LYS A 319 -35.68 4.13 21.74
N ALA A 320 -36.04 5.17 20.98
CA ALA A 320 -37.13 6.08 21.39
C ALA A 320 -38.51 5.42 21.22
N GLY A 321 -38.69 4.54 20.21
CA GLY A 321 -39.94 3.78 20.01
C GLY A 321 -40.18 2.64 21.02
N GLU A 322 -39.11 2.05 21.58
CA GLU A 322 -39.19 1.01 22.61
C GLU A 322 -39.44 1.56 24.02
N ALA A 323 -39.31 2.87 24.22
CA ALA A 323 -39.48 3.54 25.51
C ALA A 323 -40.90 4.14 25.69
N ILE A 324 -41.80 3.94 24.75
CA ILE A 324 -43.22 4.29 24.74
C ILE A 324 -44.07 3.02 24.87
#